data_19618163a21bce1b8cb550488c81f16a
#
_entry.id   19618163a21bce1b8cb550488c81f16a
#
_cell.length_a   1.000
_cell.length_b   1.000
_cell.length_c   1.000
_cell.angle_alpha   90.00
_cell.angle_beta   90.00
_cell.angle_gamma   90.00
#
_symmetry.space_group_name_H-M   'P 1'
#
loop_
_entity.id
_entity.type
_entity.pdbx_description
1 polymer ?
#
loop_
_entity_poly.entity_id
_entity_poly.type
_entity_poly.pdbx_seq_one_letter_code
_entity_poly.pdbx_strand_id
1 'polypeptide(L)'
;MSREGKLKIWGRKNSINVMKVLWACEELGLPFDRADVGGQFGGNKEPDYLAMNPNARVPTIEDKGLTLWESNVIVRYLAHTYGQPGLMPEDRRQRWIAEQWMDWQQTTLHPDITPLFWQLIRTPPEQQDAQKIETARQGCAAHFTILDDHLSRNDYVAGPVFTMGDIPLGCAVFRWFNFKIERPELPHLAAWYARLQEREGYRLHIMNPMT
;
A
#
# COMPACT_ATOMS: atom_id res chain seq x y z
N MET A 1 -1.84 32.19 8.75
CA MET A 1 -1.11 31.32 7.82
C MET A 1 -2.13 30.81 6.81
N SER A 2 -2.00 31.19 5.55
CA SER A 2 -2.94 30.91 4.48
C SER A 2 -3.12 29.40 4.24
N ARG A 3 -4.33 28.97 3.91
CA ARG A 3 -4.67 27.59 3.53
C ARG A 3 -4.08 27.13 2.18
N GLU A 4 -3.21 27.92 1.59
CA GLU A 4 -2.49 27.60 0.37
C GLU A 4 -1.34 26.65 0.70
N GLY A 5 -1.46 25.38 0.30
CA GLY A 5 -0.35 24.44 0.29
C GLY A 5 -0.48 23.15 1.07
N LYS A 6 -1.65 22.82 1.64
CA LYS A 6 -1.84 21.48 2.19
C LYS A 6 -2.16 20.48 1.07
N LEU A 7 -1.47 19.33 1.13
CA LEU A 7 -1.77 18.17 0.29
C LEU A 7 -3.23 17.77 0.49
N LYS A 8 -4.00 17.62 -0.59
CA LYS A 8 -5.35 17.06 -0.56
C LYS A 8 -5.32 15.63 -1.04
N ILE A 9 -6.06 14.77 -0.34
CA ILE A 9 -6.17 13.34 -0.66
C ILE A 9 -7.64 12.97 -0.79
N TRP A 10 -8.06 12.47 -1.93
CA TRP A 10 -9.38 11.90 -2.13
C TRP A 10 -9.31 10.38 -2.04
N GLY A 11 -10.06 9.82 -1.11
CA GLY A 11 -10.18 8.38 -0.94
C GLY A 11 -10.55 7.94 0.47
N ARG A 12 -11.34 6.89 0.56
CA ARG A 12 -11.74 6.28 1.83
C ARG A 12 -10.54 5.63 2.54
N LYS A 13 -10.46 5.80 3.87
CA LYS A 13 -9.31 5.33 4.67
C LYS A 13 -9.10 3.81 4.66
N ASN A 14 -10.14 3.01 4.39
CA ASN A 14 -10.08 1.54 4.33
C ASN A 14 -9.73 0.98 2.94
N SER A 15 -9.30 1.82 1.99
CA SER A 15 -8.74 1.36 0.73
C SER A 15 -7.25 1.11 0.88
N ILE A 16 -6.77 -0.10 0.55
CA ILE A 16 -5.33 -0.43 0.62
C ILE A 16 -4.47 0.57 -0.16
N ASN A 17 -4.96 1.07 -1.29
CA ASN A 17 -4.22 2.05 -2.10
C ASN A 17 -4.20 3.44 -1.47
N VAL A 18 -5.26 3.83 -0.74
CA VAL A 18 -5.28 5.07 0.05
C VAL A 18 -4.36 4.93 1.26
N MET A 19 -4.39 3.79 1.94
CA MET A 19 -3.53 3.48 3.09
C MET A 19 -2.04 3.69 2.77
N LYS A 20 -1.57 3.30 1.57
CA LYS A 20 -0.19 3.55 1.13
C LYS A 20 0.17 5.03 1.18
N VAL A 21 -0.73 5.88 0.68
CA VAL A 21 -0.51 7.34 0.63
C VAL A 21 -0.55 7.95 2.01
N LEU A 22 -1.52 7.55 2.84
CA LEU A 22 -1.64 8.05 4.22
C LEU A 22 -0.42 7.67 5.05
N TRP A 23 0.05 6.43 4.92
CA TRP A 23 1.27 5.98 5.60
C TRP A 23 2.51 6.73 5.13
N ALA A 24 2.67 6.95 3.82
CA ALA A 24 3.76 7.77 3.29
C ALA A 24 3.73 9.21 3.85
N CYS A 25 2.55 9.83 3.94
CA CYS A 25 2.41 11.15 4.54
C CYS A 25 2.83 11.19 6.01
N GLU A 26 2.44 10.17 6.78
CA GLU A 26 2.82 10.08 8.21
C GLU A 26 4.33 9.91 8.39
N GLU A 27 4.97 9.04 7.60
CA GLU A 27 6.43 8.86 7.62
C GLU A 27 7.20 10.15 7.28
N LEU A 28 6.58 11.03 6.51
CA LEU A 28 7.15 12.31 6.10
C LEU A 28 6.75 13.49 7.00
N GLY A 29 5.89 13.26 7.99
CA GLY A 29 5.31 14.33 8.81
C GLY A 29 4.52 15.36 7.97
N LEU A 30 3.95 14.94 6.83
CA LEU A 30 3.22 15.82 5.92
C LEU A 30 1.78 16.03 6.37
N PRO A 31 1.37 17.26 6.67
CA PRO A 31 -0.03 17.56 6.93
C PRO A 31 -0.84 17.45 5.64
N PHE A 32 -2.01 16.83 5.72
CA PHE A 32 -2.93 16.68 4.60
C PHE A 32 -4.38 16.90 5.00
N ASP A 33 -5.22 17.25 4.03
CA ASP A 33 -6.67 17.25 4.16
C ASP A 33 -7.21 16.06 3.32
N ARG A 34 -8.03 15.20 3.93
CA ARG A 34 -8.59 14.02 3.26
C ARG A 34 -10.10 14.11 3.11
N ALA A 35 -10.59 13.81 1.92
CA ALA A 35 -12.02 13.64 1.63
C ALA A 35 -12.34 12.16 1.38
N ASP A 36 -13.43 11.68 2.00
CA ASP A 36 -13.92 10.33 1.74
C ASP A 36 -14.58 10.25 0.35
N VAL A 37 -14.00 9.44 -0.52
CA VAL A 37 -14.46 9.16 -1.88
C VAL A 37 -14.32 7.67 -2.17
N GLY A 38 -15.24 7.13 -2.96
CA GLY A 38 -15.23 5.74 -3.41
C GLY A 38 -15.83 4.74 -2.41
N GLY A 39 -16.17 3.56 -2.88
CA GLY A 39 -16.87 2.55 -2.10
C GLY A 39 -18.22 3.07 -1.59
N GLN A 40 -18.48 2.93 -0.31
CA GLN A 40 -19.72 3.37 0.34
C GLN A 40 -19.98 4.90 0.29
N PHE A 41 -18.92 5.68 0.10
CA PHE A 41 -19.03 7.15 0.06
C PHE A 41 -19.39 7.67 -1.35
N GLY A 42 -19.28 6.87 -2.40
CA GLY A 42 -19.52 7.34 -3.77
C GLY A 42 -18.57 8.45 -4.21
N GLY A 43 -19.03 9.35 -5.06
CA GLY A 43 -18.33 10.55 -5.50
C GLY A 43 -17.26 10.33 -6.56
N ASN A 44 -16.71 9.12 -6.69
CA ASN A 44 -15.64 8.81 -7.65
C ASN A 44 -16.09 8.70 -9.11
N LYS A 45 -17.38 8.76 -9.37
CA LYS A 45 -17.96 8.77 -10.73
C LYS A 45 -18.54 10.14 -11.11
N GLU A 46 -18.47 11.11 -10.21
CA GLU A 46 -18.93 12.46 -10.50
C GLU A 46 -18.00 13.16 -11.50
N PRO A 47 -18.54 14.06 -12.36
CA PRO A 47 -17.73 14.72 -13.39
C PRO A 47 -16.47 15.40 -12.87
N ASP A 48 -16.56 16.08 -11.73
CA ASP A 48 -15.42 16.78 -11.13
C ASP A 48 -14.31 15.83 -10.72
N TYR A 49 -14.66 14.64 -10.17
CA TYR A 49 -13.69 13.64 -9.82
C TYR A 49 -13.10 12.95 -11.07
N LEU A 50 -13.93 12.68 -12.06
CA LEU A 50 -13.48 12.07 -13.33
C LEU A 50 -12.52 12.97 -14.10
N ALA A 51 -12.69 14.29 -13.98
CA ALA A 51 -11.73 15.27 -14.52
C ALA A 51 -10.34 15.17 -13.87
N MET A 52 -10.27 14.76 -12.60
CA MET A 52 -9.00 14.53 -11.89
C MET A 52 -8.45 13.12 -12.15
N ASN A 53 -9.32 12.10 -12.16
CA ASN A 53 -8.95 10.69 -12.31
C ASN A 53 -9.96 9.94 -13.19
N PRO A 54 -9.65 9.78 -14.48
CA PRO A 54 -10.57 9.14 -15.44
C PRO A 54 -10.86 7.66 -15.15
N ASN A 55 -10.06 7.00 -14.27
CA ASN A 55 -10.31 5.62 -13.88
C ASN A 55 -11.40 5.46 -12.81
N ALA A 56 -11.94 6.56 -12.26
CA ALA A 56 -12.92 6.52 -11.18
C ALA A 56 -12.44 5.70 -9.95
N ARG A 57 -11.13 5.69 -9.68
CA ARG A 57 -10.51 4.94 -8.57
C ARG A 57 -9.88 5.89 -7.55
N VAL A 58 -9.57 5.36 -6.38
CA VAL A 58 -8.90 6.07 -5.29
C VAL A 58 -7.55 5.39 -4.99
N PRO A 59 -6.54 6.13 -4.55
CA PRO A 59 -6.49 7.56 -4.26
C PRO A 59 -6.32 8.47 -5.49
N THR A 60 -6.67 9.75 -5.29
CA THR A 60 -6.20 10.87 -6.10
C THR A 60 -5.65 11.92 -5.14
N ILE A 61 -4.59 12.64 -5.50
CA ILE A 61 -4.06 13.76 -4.73
C ILE A 61 -4.02 15.03 -5.57
N GLU A 62 -4.07 16.16 -4.88
CA GLU A 62 -3.64 17.48 -5.38
C GLU A 62 -2.56 18.05 -4.48
N ASP A 63 -1.45 18.42 -5.06
CA ASP A 63 -0.35 19.07 -4.37
C ASP A 63 0.27 20.17 -5.23
N LYS A 64 0.25 21.40 -4.75
CA LYS A 64 0.86 22.56 -5.44
C LYS A 64 0.43 22.71 -6.92
N GLY A 65 -0.83 22.42 -7.20
CA GLY A 65 -1.40 22.47 -8.55
C GLY A 65 -1.14 21.25 -9.42
N LEU A 66 -0.45 20.24 -8.91
CA LEU A 66 -0.28 18.95 -9.57
C LEU A 66 -1.36 17.97 -9.08
N THR A 67 -2.10 17.36 -10.00
CA THR A 67 -3.04 16.26 -9.71
C THR A 67 -2.41 14.94 -10.11
N LEU A 68 -2.36 13.97 -9.18
CA LEU A 68 -1.84 12.63 -9.42
C LEU A 68 -2.80 11.54 -8.94
N TRP A 69 -2.80 10.45 -9.66
CA TRP A 69 -3.43 9.19 -9.30
C TRP A 69 -2.43 8.04 -9.53
N GLU A 70 -2.78 6.78 -9.21
CA GLU A 70 -1.92 5.62 -8.98
C GLU A 70 -1.14 5.70 -7.66
N SER A 71 -1.54 4.87 -6.70
CA SER A 71 -1.01 4.95 -5.34
C SER A 71 0.52 4.80 -5.26
N ASN A 72 1.13 3.93 -6.08
CA ASN A 72 2.57 3.76 -6.09
C ASN A 72 3.29 4.95 -6.72
N VAL A 73 2.69 5.61 -7.73
CA VAL A 73 3.21 6.87 -8.29
C VAL A 73 3.14 7.98 -7.25
N ILE A 74 2.03 8.07 -6.52
CA ILE A 74 1.86 9.05 -5.44
C ILE A 74 2.91 8.86 -4.35
N VAL A 75 3.14 7.62 -3.89
CA VAL A 75 4.18 7.32 -2.89
C VAL A 75 5.56 7.73 -3.38
N ARG A 76 5.91 7.42 -4.63
CA ARG A 76 7.17 7.87 -5.26
C ARG A 76 7.29 9.39 -5.29
N TYR A 77 6.22 10.06 -5.72
CA TYR A 77 6.19 11.53 -5.76
C TYR A 77 6.42 12.14 -4.37
N LEU A 78 5.71 11.65 -3.36
CA LEU A 78 5.86 12.14 -1.98
C LEU A 78 7.27 11.88 -1.45
N ALA A 79 7.79 10.66 -1.64
CA ALA A 79 9.15 10.30 -1.23
C ALA A 79 10.21 11.16 -1.93
N HIS A 80 10.05 11.43 -3.23
CA HIS A 80 10.97 12.27 -3.99
C HIS A 80 10.90 13.74 -3.58
N THR A 81 9.69 14.25 -3.38
CA THR A 81 9.46 15.69 -3.15
C THR A 81 9.73 16.11 -1.71
N TYR A 82 9.46 15.23 -0.75
CA TYR A 82 9.48 15.53 0.67
C TYR A 82 10.34 14.60 1.52
N GLY A 83 10.80 13.49 0.96
CA GLY A 83 11.35 12.36 1.71
C GLY A 83 12.87 12.28 1.80
N GLN A 84 13.61 13.35 1.60
CA GLN A 84 15.06 13.34 1.70
C GLN A 84 15.56 14.10 2.94
N PRO A 85 16.50 13.52 3.71
CA PRO A 85 16.93 12.11 3.70
C PRO A 85 15.88 11.21 4.36
N GLY A 86 15.70 9.97 3.89
CA GLY A 86 14.83 8.99 4.54
C GLY A 86 14.03 8.11 3.58
N LEU A 87 12.75 8.40 3.36
CA LEU A 87 11.84 7.54 2.62
C LEU A 87 12.29 7.28 1.16
N MET A 88 12.89 8.27 0.52
CA MET A 88 13.59 8.10 -0.77
C MET A 88 15.04 7.72 -0.50
N PRO A 89 15.53 6.55 -0.97
CA PRO A 89 16.94 6.20 -0.83
C PRO A 89 17.86 7.19 -1.54
N GLU A 90 18.92 7.64 -0.86
CA GLU A 90 19.96 8.48 -1.46
C GLU A 90 20.83 7.69 -2.43
N ASP A 91 21.19 6.47 -2.06
CA ASP A 91 21.92 5.56 -2.93
C ASP A 91 21.08 5.14 -4.14
N ARG A 92 21.64 5.32 -5.33
CA ARG A 92 20.93 5.05 -6.59
C ARG A 92 20.57 3.58 -6.77
N ARG A 93 21.41 2.65 -6.28
CA ARG A 93 21.11 1.21 -6.38
C ARG A 93 19.96 0.83 -5.47
N GLN A 94 19.97 1.30 -4.23
CA GLN A 94 18.87 1.09 -3.30
C GLN A 94 17.56 1.70 -3.83
N ARG A 95 17.62 2.85 -4.50
CA ARG A 95 16.45 3.45 -5.16
C ARG A 95 15.87 2.52 -6.22
N TRP A 96 16.68 1.99 -7.12
CA TRP A 96 16.19 1.05 -8.15
C TRP A 96 15.65 -0.25 -7.55
N ILE A 97 16.23 -0.74 -6.45
CA ILE A 97 15.71 -1.90 -5.73
C ILE A 97 14.34 -1.57 -5.11
N ALA A 98 14.19 -0.40 -4.47
CA ALA A 98 12.90 0.04 -3.94
C ALA A 98 11.82 0.15 -5.03
N GLU A 99 12.15 0.75 -6.19
CA GLU A 99 11.27 0.86 -7.35
C GLU A 99 10.85 -0.51 -7.89
N GLN A 100 11.82 -1.43 -8.04
CA GLN A 100 11.56 -2.80 -8.49
C GLN A 100 10.55 -3.51 -7.59
N TRP A 101 10.70 -3.41 -6.26
CA TRP A 101 9.76 -4.01 -5.31
C TRP A 101 8.38 -3.36 -5.31
N MET A 102 8.30 -2.05 -5.55
CA MET A 102 7.02 -1.35 -5.72
C MET A 102 6.27 -1.85 -6.96
N ASP A 103 6.96 -2.02 -8.08
CA ASP A 103 6.35 -2.51 -9.31
C ASP A 103 6.03 -4.00 -9.20
N TRP A 104 6.91 -4.82 -8.63
CA TRP A 104 6.66 -6.22 -8.36
C TRP A 104 5.41 -6.43 -7.48
N GLN A 105 5.22 -5.60 -6.45
CA GLN A 105 4.01 -5.65 -5.64
C GLN A 105 2.75 -5.42 -6.48
N GLN A 106 2.79 -4.47 -7.42
CA GLN A 106 1.63 -4.11 -8.20
C GLN A 106 1.35 -5.10 -9.34
N THR A 107 2.37 -5.61 -9.97
CA THR A 107 2.24 -6.46 -11.17
C THR A 107 2.20 -7.96 -10.86
N THR A 108 2.81 -8.37 -9.75
CA THR A 108 2.98 -9.79 -9.39
C THR A 108 2.14 -10.18 -8.17
N LEU A 109 2.32 -9.51 -7.02
CA LEU A 109 1.62 -9.88 -5.79
C LEU A 109 0.14 -9.41 -5.78
N HIS A 110 -0.13 -8.22 -6.30
CA HIS A 110 -1.46 -7.61 -6.25
C HIS A 110 -2.55 -8.41 -6.98
N PRO A 111 -2.27 -9.03 -8.16
CA PRO A 111 -3.21 -9.90 -8.86
C PRO A 111 -3.73 -11.08 -8.02
N ASP A 112 -2.94 -11.62 -7.10
CA ASP A 112 -3.36 -12.74 -6.26
C ASP A 112 -3.95 -12.29 -4.91
N ILE A 113 -3.34 -11.32 -4.24
CA ILE A 113 -3.83 -10.88 -2.93
C ILE A 113 -5.16 -10.14 -3.00
N THR A 114 -5.49 -9.55 -4.14
CA THR A 114 -6.76 -8.84 -4.33
C THR A 114 -7.94 -9.80 -4.43
N PRO A 115 -7.95 -10.83 -5.28
CA PRO A 115 -9.00 -11.86 -5.27
C PRO A 115 -9.16 -12.52 -3.90
N LEU A 116 -8.06 -12.84 -3.23
CA LEU A 116 -8.09 -13.43 -1.89
C LEU A 116 -8.80 -12.52 -0.89
N PHE A 117 -8.48 -11.22 -0.90
CA PHE A 117 -9.17 -10.22 -0.07
C PHE A 117 -10.68 -10.14 -0.40
N TRP A 118 -11.05 -10.10 -1.68
CA TRP A 118 -12.45 -10.03 -2.07
C TRP A 118 -13.22 -11.25 -1.59
N GLN A 119 -12.69 -12.44 -1.79
CA GLN A 119 -13.33 -13.67 -1.37
C GLN A 119 -13.50 -13.75 0.16
N LEU A 120 -12.43 -13.47 0.92
CA LEU A 120 -12.44 -13.68 2.37
C LEU A 120 -13.11 -12.55 3.18
N ILE A 121 -13.12 -11.32 2.63
CA ILE A 121 -13.56 -10.13 3.39
C ILE A 121 -14.82 -9.50 2.81
N ARG A 122 -14.99 -9.52 1.48
CA ARG A 122 -16.07 -8.80 0.80
C ARG A 122 -17.21 -9.71 0.33
N THR A 123 -16.93 -10.99 0.14
CA THR A 123 -17.90 -11.96 -0.33
C THR A 123 -18.54 -12.65 0.88
N PRO A 124 -19.87 -12.68 1.00
CA PRO A 124 -20.55 -13.45 2.05
C PRO A 124 -20.10 -14.91 2.05
N PRO A 125 -20.00 -15.56 3.22
CA PRO A 125 -19.45 -16.91 3.34
C PRO A 125 -20.10 -17.95 2.41
N GLU A 126 -21.40 -17.86 2.21
CA GLU A 126 -22.18 -18.75 1.35
C GLU A 126 -21.96 -18.53 -0.16
N GLN A 127 -21.30 -17.44 -0.55
CA GLN A 127 -20.99 -17.08 -1.94
C GLN A 127 -19.48 -17.19 -2.23
N GLN A 128 -18.68 -17.56 -1.24
CA GLN A 128 -17.23 -17.70 -1.40
C GLN A 128 -16.90 -18.91 -2.28
N ASP A 129 -15.95 -18.72 -3.19
CA ASP A 129 -15.46 -19.75 -4.09
C ASP A 129 -14.16 -20.35 -3.54
N ALA A 130 -14.25 -21.57 -3.00
CA ALA A 130 -13.11 -22.27 -2.39
C ALA A 130 -11.95 -22.47 -3.37
N GLN A 131 -12.22 -22.71 -4.66
CA GLN A 131 -11.18 -22.90 -5.67
C GLN A 131 -10.43 -21.58 -5.95
N LYS A 132 -11.15 -20.45 -6.02
CA LYS A 132 -10.53 -19.12 -6.19
C LYS A 132 -9.71 -18.74 -4.98
N ILE A 133 -10.21 -19.02 -3.76
CA ILE A 133 -9.48 -18.78 -2.52
C ILE A 133 -8.18 -19.58 -2.53
N GLU A 134 -8.23 -20.87 -2.83
CA GLU A 134 -7.05 -21.74 -2.82
C GLU A 134 -6.02 -21.33 -3.88
N THR A 135 -6.46 -21.03 -5.10
CA THR A 135 -5.57 -20.55 -6.17
C THR A 135 -4.86 -19.26 -5.78
N ALA A 136 -5.60 -18.28 -5.26
CA ALA A 136 -5.04 -17.01 -4.83
C ALA A 136 -4.13 -17.15 -3.59
N ARG A 137 -4.49 -18.05 -2.66
CA ARG A 137 -3.66 -18.38 -1.49
C ARG A 137 -2.32 -18.98 -1.91
N GLN A 138 -2.32 -19.93 -2.85
CA GLN A 138 -1.08 -20.54 -3.36
C GLN A 138 -0.20 -19.53 -4.09
N GLY A 139 -0.77 -18.67 -4.93
CA GLY A 139 -0.06 -17.58 -5.59
C GLY A 139 0.58 -16.63 -4.56
N CYS A 140 -0.19 -16.16 -3.58
CA CYS A 140 0.34 -15.33 -2.50
C CYS A 140 1.44 -16.04 -1.70
N ALA A 141 1.29 -17.34 -1.39
CA ALA A 141 2.30 -18.10 -0.66
C ALA A 141 3.63 -18.15 -1.44
N ALA A 142 3.57 -18.43 -2.74
CA ALA A 142 4.76 -18.43 -3.61
C ALA A 142 5.44 -17.05 -3.65
N HIS A 143 4.66 -15.98 -3.79
CA HIS A 143 5.21 -14.62 -3.83
C HIS A 143 5.81 -14.21 -2.49
N PHE A 144 5.14 -14.49 -1.37
CA PHE A 144 5.70 -14.17 -0.05
C PHE A 144 6.93 -15.02 0.30
N THR A 145 7.07 -16.23 -0.27
CA THR A 145 8.31 -17.02 -0.16
C THR A 145 9.49 -16.33 -0.85
N ILE A 146 9.27 -15.74 -2.04
CA ILE A 146 10.29 -14.94 -2.73
C ILE A 146 10.71 -13.73 -1.87
N LEU A 147 9.75 -13.05 -1.26
CA LEU A 147 10.02 -11.91 -0.39
C LEU A 147 10.74 -12.33 0.90
N ASP A 148 10.35 -13.47 1.51
CA ASP A 148 11.02 -14.02 2.70
C ASP A 148 12.49 -14.33 2.42
N ASP A 149 12.79 -14.99 1.30
CA ASP A 149 14.17 -15.26 0.89
C ASP A 149 14.98 -13.97 0.71
N HIS A 150 14.38 -12.95 0.10
CA HIS A 150 15.02 -11.63 -0.03
C HIS A 150 15.31 -11.00 1.34
N LEU A 151 14.34 -11.04 2.25
CA LEU A 151 14.45 -10.48 3.60
C LEU A 151 15.38 -11.28 4.53
N SER A 152 15.77 -12.50 4.15
CA SER A 152 16.80 -13.26 4.89
C SER A 152 18.17 -12.58 4.89
N ARG A 153 18.39 -11.65 3.95
CA ARG A 153 19.66 -10.93 3.73
C ARG A 153 19.50 -9.41 3.87
N ASN A 154 18.30 -8.93 4.10
CA ASN A 154 18.01 -7.51 4.15
C ASN A 154 16.99 -7.21 5.27
N ASP A 155 17.22 -6.17 6.06
CA ASP A 155 16.26 -5.75 7.09
C ASP A 155 14.97 -5.17 6.49
N TYR A 156 15.08 -4.48 5.34
CA TYR A 156 13.99 -3.92 4.55
C TYR A 156 14.20 -4.21 3.07
N VAL A 157 13.19 -3.98 2.24
CA VAL A 157 13.23 -4.43 0.85
C VAL A 157 14.31 -3.78 -0.01
N ALA A 158 14.80 -2.60 0.34
CA ALA A 158 15.87 -1.91 -0.39
C ALA A 158 17.22 -1.90 0.36
N GLY A 159 17.33 -2.58 1.51
CA GLY A 159 18.56 -2.65 2.30
C GLY A 159 18.33 -2.53 3.80
N PRO A 160 19.24 -1.85 4.55
CA PRO A 160 19.19 -1.84 6.02
C PRO A 160 18.16 -0.87 6.61
N VAL A 161 17.55 0.01 5.82
CA VAL A 161 16.63 1.02 6.30
C VAL A 161 15.30 0.99 5.55
N PHE A 162 14.24 1.41 6.25
CA PHE A 162 12.90 1.56 5.69
C PHE A 162 12.87 2.60 4.55
N THR A 163 12.19 2.27 3.47
CA THR A 163 12.08 3.11 2.27
C THR A 163 10.68 3.07 1.68
N MET A 164 10.43 3.89 0.65
CA MET A 164 9.20 3.86 -0.13
C MET A 164 8.86 2.47 -0.69
N GLY A 165 9.87 1.61 -0.92
CA GLY A 165 9.69 0.25 -1.41
C GLY A 165 8.93 -0.66 -0.44
N ASP A 166 9.05 -0.40 0.86
CA ASP A 166 8.38 -1.18 1.90
C ASP A 166 6.88 -0.88 2.02
N ILE A 167 6.45 0.32 1.62
CA ILE A 167 5.07 0.78 1.82
C ILE A 167 4.03 -0.10 1.12
N PRO A 168 4.09 -0.35 -0.21
CA PRO A 168 3.07 -1.16 -0.86
C PRO A 168 3.08 -2.62 -0.39
N LEU A 169 4.26 -3.17 -0.12
CA LEU A 169 4.43 -4.53 0.39
C LEU A 169 3.94 -4.64 1.84
N GLY A 170 4.21 -3.63 2.67
CA GLY A 170 3.73 -3.56 4.05
C GLY A 170 2.21 -3.55 4.15
N CYS A 171 1.53 -2.86 3.22
CA CYS A 171 0.07 -2.93 3.13
C CYS A 171 -0.44 -4.33 2.74
N ALA A 172 0.30 -5.02 1.86
CA ALA A 172 -0.08 -6.37 1.42
C ALA A 172 0.19 -7.41 2.51
N VAL A 173 1.32 -7.35 3.19
CA VAL A 173 1.68 -8.31 4.24
C VAL A 173 0.75 -8.23 5.45
N PHE A 174 0.22 -7.05 5.76
CA PHE A 174 -0.83 -6.91 6.78
C PHE A 174 -2.04 -7.78 6.44
N ARG A 175 -2.53 -7.72 5.19
CA ARG A 175 -3.63 -8.57 4.74
C ARG A 175 -3.29 -10.05 4.87
N TRP A 176 -2.11 -10.44 4.40
CA TRP A 176 -1.64 -11.81 4.42
C TRP A 176 -1.67 -12.41 5.83
N PHE A 177 -1.10 -11.73 6.81
CA PHE A 177 -1.06 -12.23 8.19
C PHE A 177 -2.42 -12.17 8.91
N ASN A 178 -3.35 -11.33 8.46
CA ASN A 178 -4.66 -11.16 9.09
C ASN A 178 -5.79 -11.94 8.39
N PHE A 179 -5.54 -12.60 7.26
CA PHE A 179 -6.48 -13.56 6.71
C PHE A 179 -6.51 -14.85 7.56
N LYS A 180 -7.71 -15.44 7.71
CA LYS A 180 -7.88 -16.74 8.38
C LYS A 180 -7.64 -17.87 7.39
N ILE A 181 -6.38 -18.12 7.05
CA ILE A 181 -5.95 -19.13 6.07
C ILE A 181 -4.72 -19.88 6.58
N GLU A 182 -4.47 -21.06 6.04
CA GLU A 182 -3.19 -21.73 6.17
C GLU A 182 -2.12 -21.03 5.36
N ARG A 183 -0.91 -20.91 5.92
CA ARG A 183 0.23 -20.29 5.26
C ARG A 183 1.53 -20.98 5.61
N PRO A 184 2.55 -20.93 4.73
CA PRO A 184 3.88 -21.44 5.04
C PRO A 184 4.52 -20.62 6.16
N GLU A 185 5.44 -21.23 6.88
CA GLU A 185 6.32 -20.55 7.81
C GLU A 185 7.33 -19.70 7.04
N LEU A 186 7.29 -18.38 7.25
CA LEU A 186 8.12 -17.39 6.59
C LEU A 186 8.73 -16.48 7.67
N PRO A 187 9.83 -16.93 8.31
CA PRO A 187 10.35 -16.27 9.51
C PRO A 187 10.93 -14.89 9.24
N HIS A 188 11.55 -14.66 8.09
CA HIS A 188 12.13 -13.36 7.73
C HIS A 188 11.05 -12.35 7.37
N LEU A 189 10.01 -12.81 6.66
CA LEU A 189 8.80 -12.01 6.40
C LEU A 189 8.11 -11.62 7.70
N ALA A 190 7.98 -12.55 8.65
CA ALA A 190 7.37 -12.28 9.96
C ALA A 190 8.20 -11.28 10.78
N ALA A 191 9.53 -11.40 10.76
CA ALA A 191 10.41 -10.47 11.44
C ALA A 191 10.35 -9.06 10.82
N TRP A 192 10.31 -8.94 9.49
CA TRP A 192 10.11 -7.67 8.80
C TRP A 192 8.72 -7.08 9.11
N TYR A 193 7.66 -7.89 9.08
CA TYR A 193 6.33 -7.47 9.46
C TYR A 193 6.27 -6.92 10.90
N ALA A 194 6.96 -7.56 11.84
CA ALA A 194 7.06 -7.07 13.23
C ALA A 194 7.74 -5.68 13.27
N ARG A 195 8.83 -5.47 12.52
CA ARG A 195 9.48 -4.14 12.44
C ARG A 195 8.56 -3.07 11.85
N LEU A 196 7.72 -3.40 10.88
CA LEU A 196 6.72 -2.47 10.34
C LEU A 196 5.69 -2.06 11.39
N GLN A 197 5.26 -2.98 12.24
CA GLN A 197 4.28 -2.72 13.30
C GLN A 197 4.78 -1.76 14.40
N GLU A 198 6.09 -1.59 14.53
CA GLU A 198 6.70 -0.61 15.44
C GLU A 198 6.57 0.83 14.94
N ARG A 199 6.30 1.03 13.64
CA ARG A 199 6.16 2.35 13.02
C ARG A 199 4.80 2.97 13.34
N GLU A 200 4.78 4.23 13.74
CA GLU A 200 3.55 4.93 14.09
C GLU A 200 2.58 4.99 12.91
N GLY A 201 3.05 5.39 11.73
CA GLY A 201 2.23 5.47 10.52
C GLY A 201 1.62 4.13 10.11
N TYR A 202 2.32 3.02 10.35
CA TYR A 202 1.80 1.69 10.11
C TYR A 202 0.63 1.35 11.05
N ARG A 203 0.82 1.59 12.34
CA ARG A 203 -0.24 1.38 13.35
C ARG A 203 -1.48 2.23 13.06
N LEU A 204 -1.28 3.50 12.74
CA LEU A 204 -2.36 4.46 12.52
C LEU A 204 -3.16 4.18 11.25
N HIS A 205 -2.50 3.83 10.16
CA HIS A 205 -3.12 3.77 8.85
C HIS A 205 -3.33 2.35 8.30
N ILE A 206 -2.49 1.37 8.70
CA ILE A 206 -2.54 0.01 8.15
C ILE A 206 -3.23 -0.97 9.09
N MET A 207 -2.91 -0.94 10.40
CA MET A 207 -3.43 -1.88 11.39
C MET A 207 -4.88 -1.58 11.77
N ASN A 208 -5.74 -1.46 10.77
CA ASN A 208 -7.17 -1.22 10.93
C ASN A 208 -7.97 -2.46 10.50
N PRO A 209 -9.20 -2.64 11.04
CA PRO A 209 -10.06 -3.74 10.60
C PRO A 209 -10.21 -3.75 9.08
N MET A 210 -10.05 -4.93 8.49
CA MET A 210 -10.29 -5.15 7.06
C MET A 210 -11.80 -5.14 6.78
N THR A 211 -12.24 -4.22 5.92
CA THR A 211 -13.66 -4.05 5.57
C THR A 211 -13.85 -3.89 4.07
#